data_29e3840ad42750d5e1cb9a48d4e78a15
#
_entry.id   29e3840ad42750d5e1cb9a48d4e78a15
#
_cell.length_a   1.000
_cell.length_b   1.000
_cell.length_c   1.000
_cell.angle_alpha   90.00
_cell.angle_beta   90.00
_cell.angle_gamma   90.00
#
_symmetry.space_group_name_H-M   'P 1'
#
loop_
_entity.id
_entity.type
_entity.pdbx_description
1 polymer ?
#
loop_
_entity_poly.entity_id
_entity_poly.type
_entity_poly.pdbx_seq_one_letter_code
_entity_poly.pdbx_strand_id
1 'polypeptide(L)'
;AAEVLYRDPDFESEVIIPAGISSVVAYCTFCLVFGWGSLFDSPNFKFQNPLELGPYLVLAGVLVLTAILYIKVFYGVIDIFKKLSIPNHFKPAIGGLITGVIGFFLPYTLAFGYGIAQQAIFNQVAIPTLIALALGKIFTTSFSIGSGGSGGVFGPSIVIGGAMGGAVGKIFNLLIPSVVTSPGSFVIVGMAGFFAAASNTPISTIIFISEMTNSYHLLLPSLMVCSICYLLCKRWTIFENQVKSRIDSPVHAGEFMMDILQTIKVENLRKRIKKVKCVNEDMAFSEFKKIFSSTKQHYFPVINRKGDFSGIFSSNDIREVIFTTHIENLVVMKDIMVSDLIYTTPSEDLNTVLLKLTQKNIDALPVMEEENSGQLIGLIYRRDIISYYNDHIKKIKDQE
;
A
#
# COMPACT_ATOMS: atom_id res chain seq x y z
N ALA A 1 3.34 11.61 4.07
CA ALA A 1 3.97 10.33 3.70
C ALA A 1 3.02 9.16 3.99
N ALA A 2 2.38 9.10 5.16
CA ALA A 2 1.54 7.96 5.56
C ALA A 2 0.38 7.62 4.61
N GLU A 3 -0.23 8.63 3.96
CA GLU A 3 -1.33 8.45 3.00
C GLU A 3 -0.85 8.12 1.58
N VAL A 4 0.34 8.58 1.19
CA VAL A 4 0.83 8.48 -0.20
C VAL A 4 1.23 7.06 -0.62
N LEU A 5 1.36 6.13 0.32
CA LEU A 5 1.75 4.75 0.05
C LEU A 5 0.64 3.96 -0.67
N TYR A 6 -0.60 4.34 -0.48
CA TYR A 6 -1.78 3.65 -0.97
C TYR A 6 -2.59 4.49 -1.95
N ARG A 7 -3.25 3.84 -2.92
CA ARG A 7 -4.21 4.51 -3.83
C ARG A 7 -5.54 4.77 -3.15
N ASP A 8 -5.96 3.86 -2.27
CA ASP A 8 -7.11 4.07 -1.40
C ASP A 8 -6.65 4.90 -0.20
N PRO A 9 -7.47 5.85 0.30
CA PRO A 9 -7.08 6.73 1.40
C PRO A 9 -7.00 5.92 2.69
N ASP A 10 -5.84 5.35 2.91
CA ASP A 10 -5.49 4.57 4.10
C ASP A 10 -4.21 5.16 4.72
N PHE A 11 -4.02 4.96 6.02
CA PHE A 11 -2.89 5.49 6.75
C PHE A 11 -2.10 4.39 7.42
N GLU A 12 -0.78 4.47 7.30
CA GLU A 12 0.13 3.69 8.15
C GLU A 12 0.09 4.24 9.58
N SER A 13 -0.74 3.64 10.44
CA SER A 13 -0.91 4.07 11.83
C SER A 13 0.40 4.08 12.62
N GLU A 14 1.28 3.12 12.35
CA GLU A 14 2.59 3.00 13.01
C GLU A 14 3.55 4.13 12.62
N VAL A 15 3.39 4.71 11.41
CA VAL A 15 4.22 5.79 10.90
C VAL A 15 3.72 7.17 11.36
N ILE A 16 2.43 7.32 11.69
CA ILE A 16 1.83 8.63 12.02
C ILE A 16 2.51 9.27 13.24
N ILE A 17 2.70 8.51 14.32
CA ILE A 17 3.28 9.06 15.57
C ILE A 17 4.75 9.44 15.36
N PRO A 18 5.65 8.57 14.86
CA PRO A 18 7.04 8.94 14.60
C PRO A 18 7.18 10.09 13.60
N ALA A 19 6.36 10.10 12.53
CA ALA A 19 6.37 11.16 11.54
C ALA A 19 5.90 12.50 12.13
N GLY A 20 4.88 12.48 12.99
CA GLY A 20 4.41 13.66 13.70
C GLY A 20 5.49 14.27 14.59
N ILE A 21 6.13 13.46 15.43
CA ILE A 21 7.22 13.92 16.31
C ILE A 21 8.38 14.49 15.47
N SER A 22 8.81 13.78 14.44
CA SER A 22 9.88 14.19 13.54
C SER A 22 9.56 15.51 12.83
N SER A 23 8.31 15.67 12.35
CA SER A 23 7.86 16.90 11.70
C SER A 23 7.88 18.10 12.65
N VAL A 24 7.41 17.93 13.88
CA VAL A 24 7.41 19.00 14.90
C VAL A 24 8.85 19.43 15.22
N VAL A 25 9.75 18.46 15.45
CA VAL A 25 11.17 18.77 15.73
C VAL A 25 11.81 19.47 14.55
N ALA A 26 11.60 18.99 13.32
CA ALA A 26 12.14 19.61 12.11
C ALA A 26 11.61 21.02 11.91
N TYR A 27 10.31 21.25 12.09
CA TYR A 27 9.69 22.56 11.95
C TYR A 27 10.20 23.55 13.02
N CYS A 28 10.27 23.13 14.28
CA CYS A 28 10.83 23.97 15.33
C CYS A 28 12.29 24.35 15.07
N THR A 29 13.11 23.38 14.62
CA THR A 29 14.51 23.64 14.26
C THR A 29 14.62 24.62 13.11
N PHE A 30 13.79 24.49 12.07
CA PHE A 30 13.71 25.43 10.96
C PHE A 30 13.32 26.83 11.44
N CYS A 31 12.28 26.95 12.27
CA CYS A 31 11.78 28.23 12.76
C CYS A 31 12.76 28.97 13.68
N LEU A 32 13.63 28.26 14.40
CA LEU A 32 14.70 28.89 15.19
C LEU A 32 15.69 29.67 14.32
N VAL A 33 15.88 29.25 13.05
CA VAL A 33 16.85 29.89 12.14
C VAL A 33 16.16 30.89 11.20
N PHE A 34 14.99 30.54 10.67
CA PHE A 34 14.33 31.31 9.61
C PHE A 34 13.11 32.11 10.09
N GLY A 35 12.73 31.97 11.36
CA GLY A 35 11.54 32.60 11.93
C GLY A 35 10.25 31.79 11.74
N TRP A 36 9.22 32.20 12.46
CA TRP A 36 7.89 31.58 12.46
C TRP A 36 7.03 32.23 11.39
N GLY A 37 6.40 31.43 10.55
CA GLY A 37 5.48 31.91 9.52
C GLY A 37 4.97 30.80 8.60
N SER A 38 3.89 31.08 7.89
CA SER A 38 3.43 30.23 6.80
C SER A 38 4.34 30.35 5.56
N LEU A 39 4.36 29.35 4.70
CA LEU A 39 5.17 29.37 3.47
C LEU A 39 4.63 30.41 2.46
N PHE A 40 3.32 30.56 2.42
CA PHE A 40 2.64 31.57 1.60
C PHE A 40 1.87 32.55 2.49
N ASP A 41 2.05 33.83 2.22
CA ASP A 41 1.17 34.83 2.77
C ASP A 41 -0.15 34.83 2.02
N SER A 42 -1.26 34.83 2.75
CA SER A 42 -2.57 34.90 2.13
C SER A 42 -3.45 35.93 2.83
N PRO A 43 -4.26 36.68 2.07
CA PRO A 43 -5.36 37.43 2.65
C PRO A 43 -6.29 36.48 3.42
N ASN A 44 -7.02 37.02 4.40
CA ASN A 44 -7.97 36.24 5.18
C ASN A 44 -9.20 35.91 4.31
N PHE A 45 -9.04 34.93 3.41
CA PHE A 45 -10.13 34.43 2.57
C PHE A 45 -11.18 33.74 3.41
N LYS A 46 -12.45 34.04 3.16
CA LYS A 46 -13.57 33.42 3.85
C LYS A 46 -14.55 32.87 2.83
N PHE A 47 -14.88 31.58 2.94
CA PHE A 47 -15.99 31.01 2.17
C PHE A 47 -17.30 31.40 2.84
N GLN A 48 -18.07 32.28 2.21
CA GLN A 48 -19.32 32.81 2.76
C GLN A 48 -20.52 32.64 1.80
N ASN A 49 -20.27 32.36 0.54
CA ASN A 49 -21.33 32.22 -0.47
C ASN A 49 -21.38 30.77 -1.01
N PRO A 50 -22.43 29.99 -0.68
CA PRO A 50 -22.56 28.63 -1.22
C PRO A 50 -22.61 28.53 -2.73
N LEU A 51 -22.98 29.60 -3.46
CA LEU A 51 -22.99 29.63 -4.92
C LEU A 51 -21.56 29.53 -5.53
N GLU A 52 -20.52 29.86 -4.75
CA GLU A 52 -19.12 29.64 -5.19
C GLU A 52 -18.79 28.15 -5.40
N LEU A 53 -19.57 27.22 -4.83
CA LEU A 53 -19.36 25.79 -5.02
C LEU A 53 -19.51 25.38 -6.51
N GLY A 54 -20.34 26.08 -7.30
CA GLY A 54 -20.44 25.86 -8.74
C GLY A 54 -19.12 26.11 -9.48
N PRO A 55 -18.53 27.30 -9.39
CA PRO A 55 -17.18 27.60 -9.87
C PRO A 55 -16.09 26.64 -9.35
N TYR A 56 -16.13 26.23 -8.08
CA TYR A 56 -15.19 25.23 -7.54
C TYR A 56 -15.39 23.83 -8.15
N LEU A 57 -16.61 23.45 -8.53
CA LEU A 57 -16.86 22.21 -9.24
C LEU A 57 -16.22 22.23 -10.65
N VAL A 58 -16.33 23.36 -11.35
CA VAL A 58 -15.65 23.55 -12.64
C VAL A 58 -14.13 23.50 -12.46
N LEU A 59 -13.61 24.16 -11.40
CA LEU A 59 -12.22 24.06 -11.05
C LEU A 59 -11.78 22.60 -10.88
N ALA A 60 -12.51 21.78 -10.13
CA ALA A 60 -12.21 20.37 -9.95
C ALA A 60 -12.08 19.64 -11.31
N GLY A 61 -13.00 19.87 -12.25
CA GLY A 61 -12.93 19.29 -13.60
C GLY A 61 -11.66 19.72 -14.36
N VAL A 62 -11.30 20.99 -14.31
CA VAL A 62 -10.09 21.52 -14.95
C VAL A 62 -8.84 20.92 -14.33
N LEU A 63 -8.78 20.79 -12.99
CA LEU A 63 -7.65 20.20 -12.28
C LEU A 63 -7.47 18.71 -12.61
N VAL A 64 -8.56 17.95 -12.71
CA VAL A 64 -8.54 16.55 -13.14
C VAL A 64 -7.91 16.40 -14.53
N LEU A 65 -8.38 17.19 -15.51
CA LEU A 65 -7.82 17.16 -16.86
C LEU A 65 -6.34 17.53 -16.88
N THR A 66 -5.96 18.56 -16.11
CA THR A 66 -4.58 19.02 -16.01
C THR A 66 -3.69 17.97 -15.31
N ALA A 67 -4.20 17.28 -14.28
CA ALA A 67 -3.46 16.23 -13.58
C ALA A 67 -3.24 15.00 -14.48
N ILE A 68 -4.26 14.57 -15.23
CA ILE A 68 -4.11 13.50 -16.22
C ILE A 68 -3.08 13.88 -17.28
N LEU A 69 -3.12 15.11 -17.78
CA LEU A 69 -2.12 15.62 -18.74
C LEU A 69 -0.72 15.57 -18.12
N TYR A 70 -0.55 16.06 -16.89
CA TYR A 70 0.74 16.04 -16.19
C TYR A 70 1.30 14.63 -16.06
N ILE A 71 0.51 13.69 -15.58
CA ILE A 71 0.92 12.30 -15.38
C ILE A 71 1.32 11.65 -16.72
N LYS A 72 0.51 11.85 -17.78
CA LYS A 72 0.81 11.31 -19.10
C LYS A 72 2.08 11.90 -19.71
N VAL A 73 2.29 13.21 -19.58
CA VAL A 73 3.51 13.89 -20.08
C VAL A 73 4.72 13.41 -19.28
N PHE A 74 4.60 13.32 -17.96
CA PHE A 74 5.68 12.89 -17.07
C PHE A 74 6.18 11.49 -17.41
N TYR A 75 5.29 10.49 -17.47
CA TYR A 75 5.66 9.13 -17.82
C TYR A 75 6.02 8.99 -19.30
N GLY A 76 5.41 9.73 -20.19
CA GLY A 76 5.78 9.77 -21.60
C GLY A 76 7.22 10.24 -21.80
N VAL A 77 7.66 11.27 -21.06
CA VAL A 77 9.05 11.73 -21.08
C VAL A 77 9.99 10.66 -20.49
N ILE A 78 9.64 10.04 -19.38
CA ILE A 78 10.42 8.93 -18.82
C ILE A 78 10.63 7.81 -19.86
N ASP A 79 9.56 7.41 -20.55
CA ASP A 79 9.63 6.35 -21.55
C ASP A 79 10.47 6.75 -22.77
N ILE A 80 10.43 8.01 -23.18
CA ILE A 80 11.32 8.54 -24.23
C ILE A 80 12.78 8.40 -23.78
N PHE A 81 13.12 8.86 -22.56
CA PHE A 81 14.49 8.79 -22.06
C PHE A 81 14.96 7.35 -21.78
N LYS A 82 14.05 6.43 -21.40
CA LYS A 82 14.38 4.99 -21.29
C LYS A 82 14.81 4.40 -22.63
N LYS A 83 14.16 4.78 -23.75
CA LYS A 83 14.42 4.28 -25.09
C LYS A 83 15.69 4.87 -25.74
N LEU A 84 16.20 5.99 -25.22
CA LEU A 84 17.42 6.61 -25.76
C LEU A 84 18.65 5.76 -25.42
N SER A 85 19.38 5.33 -26.47
CA SER A 85 20.61 4.54 -26.41
C SER A 85 21.84 5.36 -26.04
N ILE A 86 21.72 6.28 -25.05
CA ILE A 86 22.82 7.11 -24.54
C ILE A 86 23.10 6.73 -23.07
N PRO A 87 24.36 6.89 -22.61
CA PRO A 87 24.70 6.63 -21.21
C PRO A 87 23.82 7.43 -20.25
N ASN A 88 23.39 6.79 -19.16
CA ASN A 88 22.40 7.36 -18.25
C ASN A 88 22.82 8.70 -17.63
N HIS A 89 24.12 8.93 -17.42
CA HIS A 89 24.65 10.18 -16.87
C HIS A 89 24.55 11.39 -17.82
N PHE A 90 24.36 11.19 -19.12
CA PHE A 90 24.13 12.28 -20.08
C PHE A 90 22.65 12.64 -20.25
N LYS A 91 21.72 11.74 -19.89
CA LYS A 91 20.28 11.99 -20.03
C LYS A 91 19.81 13.22 -19.26
N PRO A 92 20.22 13.46 -17.98
CA PRO A 92 19.86 14.67 -17.25
C PRO A 92 20.38 15.97 -17.87
N ALA A 93 21.53 15.94 -18.57
CA ALA A 93 22.05 17.10 -19.26
C ALA A 93 21.15 17.55 -20.43
N ILE A 94 20.59 16.54 -21.18
CA ILE A 94 19.62 16.84 -22.24
C ILE A 94 18.31 17.35 -21.67
N GLY A 95 17.78 16.68 -20.60
CA GLY A 95 16.57 17.15 -19.92
C GLY A 95 16.72 18.54 -19.33
N GLY A 96 17.88 18.84 -18.73
CA GLY A 96 18.24 20.17 -18.21
C GLY A 96 18.34 21.23 -19.30
N LEU A 97 18.92 20.91 -20.46
CA LEU A 97 18.98 21.81 -21.60
C LEU A 97 17.56 22.17 -22.08
N ILE A 98 16.68 21.17 -22.26
CA ILE A 98 15.30 21.44 -22.70
C ILE A 98 14.59 22.32 -21.65
N THR A 99 14.74 21.97 -20.36
CA THR A 99 14.19 22.78 -19.26
C THR A 99 14.72 24.20 -19.28
N GLY A 100 16.02 24.38 -19.54
CA GLY A 100 16.65 25.69 -19.66
C GLY A 100 16.12 26.52 -20.83
N VAL A 101 15.90 25.88 -21.99
CA VAL A 101 15.27 26.56 -23.16
C VAL A 101 13.85 27.01 -22.85
N ILE A 102 13.01 26.12 -22.22
CA ILE A 102 11.66 26.50 -21.80
C ILE A 102 11.74 27.66 -20.79
N GLY A 103 12.64 27.57 -19.82
CA GLY A 103 12.82 28.57 -18.77
C GLY A 103 13.36 29.92 -19.31
N PHE A 104 14.09 29.94 -20.44
CA PHE A 104 14.49 31.15 -21.08
C PHE A 104 13.31 31.99 -21.59
N PHE A 105 12.30 31.32 -22.16
CA PHE A 105 11.06 31.99 -22.62
C PHE A 105 10.03 32.17 -21.49
N LEU A 106 10.02 31.28 -20.52
CA LEU A 106 9.09 31.28 -19.39
C LEU A 106 9.85 31.17 -18.05
N PRO A 107 10.53 32.23 -17.59
CA PRO A 107 11.41 32.18 -16.42
C PRO A 107 10.73 31.69 -15.15
N TYR A 108 9.44 31.94 -14.99
CA TYR A 108 8.64 31.51 -13.84
C TYR A 108 8.47 29.99 -13.72
N THR A 109 8.81 29.23 -14.76
CA THR A 109 8.77 27.77 -14.74
C THR A 109 10.02 27.15 -14.12
N LEU A 110 11.08 27.91 -13.93
CA LEU A 110 12.31 27.44 -13.27
C LEU A 110 12.14 27.34 -11.74
N ALA A 111 13.03 26.58 -11.11
CA ALA A 111 13.02 26.29 -9.68
C ALA A 111 11.64 25.77 -9.18
N PHE A 112 11.25 26.05 -7.94
CA PHE A 112 9.95 25.63 -7.42
C PHE A 112 8.78 26.45 -7.97
N GLY A 113 8.98 27.76 -8.22
CA GLY A 113 7.94 28.67 -8.71
C GLY A 113 7.05 29.23 -7.59
N TYR A 114 7.46 29.16 -6.34
CA TYR A 114 6.65 29.66 -5.21
C TYR A 114 6.42 31.18 -5.25
N GLY A 115 7.39 31.96 -5.73
CA GLY A 115 7.23 33.40 -5.86
C GLY A 115 6.08 33.82 -6.78
N ILE A 116 5.92 33.15 -7.93
CA ILE A 116 4.82 33.45 -8.86
C ILE A 116 3.49 32.90 -8.32
N ALA A 117 3.50 31.77 -7.57
CA ALA A 117 2.33 31.26 -6.86
C ALA A 117 1.86 32.26 -5.79
N GLN A 118 2.80 32.87 -5.05
CA GLN A 118 2.52 33.94 -4.10
C GLN A 118 1.84 35.14 -4.77
N GLN A 119 2.38 35.59 -5.91
CA GLN A 119 1.78 36.69 -6.69
C GLN A 119 0.37 36.32 -7.22
N ALA A 120 0.15 35.05 -7.57
CA ALA A 120 -1.16 34.57 -7.99
C ALA A 120 -2.20 34.62 -6.85
N ILE A 121 -1.81 34.28 -5.62
CA ILE A 121 -2.68 34.42 -4.41
C ILE A 121 -3.14 35.88 -4.24
N PHE A 122 -2.25 36.83 -4.46
CA PHE A 122 -2.56 38.26 -4.42
C PHE A 122 -3.19 38.83 -5.71
N ASN A 123 -3.61 37.95 -6.63
CA ASN A 123 -4.29 38.31 -7.86
C ASN A 123 -3.44 39.17 -8.83
N GLN A 124 -2.10 39.14 -8.74
CA GLN A 124 -1.19 39.99 -9.49
C GLN A 124 -0.77 39.41 -10.86
N VAL A 125 -1.11 38.18 -11.17
CA VAL A 125 -0.69 37.48 -12.39
C VAL A 125 -1.84 37.39 -13.41
N ALA A 126 -1.57 37.74 -14.67
CA ALA A 126 -2.59 37.65 -15.73
C ALA A 126 -2.97 36.22 -16.09
N ILE A 127 -4.19 36.00 -16.57
CA ILE A 127 -4.73 34.67 -16.93
C ILE A 127 -3.82 33.93 -17.95
N PRO A 128 -3.36 34.55 -19.07
CA PRO A 128 -2.49 33.87 -20.03
C PRO A 128 -1.17 33.40 -19.39
N THR A 129 -0.61 34.20 -18.50
CA THR A 129 0.64 33.87 -17.78
C THR A 129 0.42 32.69 -16.84
N LEU A 130 -0.72 32.64 -16.15
CA LEU A 130 -1.07 31.49 -15.26
C LEU A 130 -1.19 30.20 -16.06
N ILE A 131 -1.86 30.21 -17.21
CA ILE A 131 -2.00 29.03 -18.07
C ILE A 131 -0.64 28.63 -18.65
N ALA A 132 0.16 29.59 -19.14
CA ALA A 132 1.50 29.33 -19.66
C ALA A 132 2.43 28.78 -18.57
N LEU A 133 2.33 29.30 -17.34
CA LEU A 133 3.05 28.78 -16.17
C LEU A 133 2.69 27.32 -15.89
N ALA A 134 1.40 26.99 -15.83
CA ALA A 134 0.94 25.62 -15.53
C ALA A 134 1.46 24.64 -16.59
N LEU A 135 1.25 24.94 -17.87
CA LEU A 135 1.70 24.09 -18.97
C LEU A 135 3.24 24.01 -19.03
N GLY A 136 3.93 25.15 -18.97
CA GLY A 136 5.39 25.17 -18.96
C GLY A 136 5.98 24.38 -17.78
N LYS A 137 5.35 24.46 -16.60
CA LYS A 137 5.79 23.72 -15.41
C LYS A 137 5.62 22.22 -15.56
N ILE A 138 4.55 21.76 -16.20
CA ILE A 138 4.37 20.35 -16.55
C ILE A 138 5.56 19.84 -17.36
N PHE A 139 5.97 20.57 -18.42
CA PHE A 139 7.08 20.15 -19.27
C PHE A 139 8.43 20.24 -18.55
N THR A 140 8.74 21.37 -17.90
CA THR A 140 10.03 21.56 -17.20
C THR A 140 10.23 20.51 -16.11
N THR A 141 9.20 20.18 -15.34
CA THR A 141 9.26 19.13 -14.31
C THR A 141 9.46 17.76 -14.95
N SER A 142 8.71 17.46 -16.00
CA SER A 142 8.79 16.16 -16.68
C SER A 142 10.17 15.95 -17.32
N PHE A 143 10.76 16.96 -17.99
CA PHE A 143 12.08 16.83 -18.58
C PHE A 143 13.18 16.80 -17.53
N SER A 144 13.09 17.59 -16.46
CA SER A 144 14.10 17.60 -15.39
C SER A 144 14.17 16.26 -14.67
N ILE A 145 13.03 15.74 -14.22
CA ILE A 145 12.97 14.51 -13.41
C ILE A 145 12.94 13.27 -14.31
N GLY A 146 12.14 13.29 -15.38
CA GLY A 146 11.98 12.16 -16.29
C GLY A 146 13.24 11.79 -17.06
N SER A 147 14.20 12.70 -17.20
CA SER A 147 15.52 12.40 -17.76
C SER A 147 16.47 11.70 -16.78
N GLY A 148 16.08 11.53 -15.52
CA GLY A 148 16.92 10.98 -14.44
C GLY A 148 17.60 12.05 -13.58
N GLY A 149 17.22 13.33 -13.72
CA GLY A 149 17.66 14.40 -12.84
C GLY A 149 17.04 14.25 -11.44
N SER A 150 17.77 14.68 -10.41
CA SER A 150 17.26 14.71 -9.04
C SER A 150 16.28 15.88 -8.88
N GLY A 151 15.11 15.61 -8.31
CA GLY A 151 14.09 16.61 -8.06
C GLY A 151 12.84 16.03 -7.39
N GLY A 152 11.91 16.92 -7.01
CA GLY A 152 10.64 16.55 -6.40
C GLY A 152 9.45 16.99 -7.25
N VAL A 153 8.41 16.18 -7.27
CA VAL A 153 7.15 16.45 -7.99
C VAL A 153 6.17 17.31 -7.17
N PHE A 154 6.40 17.43 -5.86
CA PHE A 154 5.49 18.08 -4.93
C PHE A 154 5.36 19.60 -5.19
N GLY A 155 6.47 20.36 -5.10
CA GLY A 155 6.47 21.81 -5.33
C GLY A 155 5.90 22.21 -6.70
N PRO A 156 6.37 21.59 -7.80
CA PRO A 156 5.75 21.79 -9.12
C PRO A 156 4.25 21.56 -9.16
N SER A 157 3.75 20.50 -8.51
CA SER A 157 2.31 20.19 -8.50
C SER A 157 1.49 21.28 -7.82
N ILE A 158 1.97 21.83 -6.71
CA ILE A 158 1.32 22.95 -6.04
C ILE A 158 1.23 24.18 -6.97
N VAL A 159 2.33 24.49 -7.67
CA VAL A 159 2.38 25.65 -8.56
C VAL A 159 1.47 25.46 -9.78
N ILE A 160 1.42 24.26 -10.37
CA ILE A 160 0.50 23.92 -11.47
C ILE A 160 -0.94 24.09 -11.01
N GLY A 161 -1.27 23.52 -9.85
CA GLY A 161 -2.62 23.59 -9.29
C GLY A 161 -3.04 25.01 -8.95
N GLY A 162 -2.15 25.76 -8.30
CA GLY A 162 -2.37 27.17 -7.98
C GLY A 162 -2.55 28.05 -9.20
N ALA A 163 -1.74 27.85 -10.25
CA ALA A 163 -1.84 28.60 -11.50
C ALA A 163 -3.17 28.32 -12.22
N MET A 164 -3.58 27.05 -12.34
CA MET A 164 -4.88 26.70 -12.93
C MET A 164 -6.04 27.20 -12.07
N GLY A 165 -5.93 27.10 -10.74
CA GLY A 165 -6.91 27.65 -9.81
C GLY A 165 -7.08 29.15 -9.99
N GLY A 166 -5.97 29.89 -10.03
CA GLY A 166 -5.97 31.33 -10.26
C GLY A 166 -6.57 31.74 -11.61
N ALA A 167 -6.28 30.98 -12.67
CA ALA A 167 -6.86 31.22 -14.00
C ALA A 167 -8.41 31.03 -13.97
N VAL A 168 -8.88 29.93 -13.42
CA VAL A 168 -10.33 29.66 -13.27
C VAL A 168 -10.99 30.71 -12.38
N GLY A 169 -10.40 31.01 -11.20
CA GLY A 169 -10.94 32.01 -10.29
C GLY A 169 -11.08 33.40 -10.94
N LYS A 170 -10.08 33.83 -11.72
CA LYS A 170 -10.14 35.10 -12.46
C LYS A 170 -11.19 35.10 -13.56
N ILE A 171 -11.33 33.99 -14.31
CA ILE A 171 -12.38 33.86 -15.34
C ILE A 171 -13.76 34.01 -14.70
N PHE A 172 -14.02 33.29 -13.59
CA PHE A 172 -15.30 33.40 -12.92
C PHE A 172 -15.52 34.75 -12.23
N ASN A 173 -14.48 35.40 -11.73
CA ASN A 173 -14.58 36.76 -11.20
C ASN A 173 -14.98 37.76 -12.30
N LEU A 174 -14.52 37.56 -13.55
CA LEU A 174 -14.95 38.36 -14.68
C LEU A 174 -16.38 38.08 -15.14
N LEU A 175 -16.80 36.80 -15.10
CA LEU A 175 -18.13 36.38 -15.56
C LEU A 175 -19.23 36.64 -14.52
N ILE A 176 -18.97 36.38 -13.27
CA ILE A 176 -19.92 36.46 -12.15
C ILE A 176 -19.26 37.08 -10.90
N PRO A 177 -18.88 38.37 -10.96
CA PRO A 177 -18.15 39.02 -9.85
C PRO A 177 -18.91 39.07 -8.54
N SER A 178 -20.24 38.98 -8.58
CA SER A 178 -21.09 38.91 -7.40
C SER A 178 -20.98 37.56 -6.63
N VAL A 179 -20.57 36.51 -7.32
CA VAL A 179 -20.39 35.18 -6.71
C VAL A 179 -18.92 34.97 -6.34
N VAL A 180 -18.01 35.11 -7.28
CA VAL A 180 -16.56 34.95 -7.05
C VAL A 180 -15.93 36.32 -6.78
N THR A 181 -15.79 36.66 -5.52
CA THR A 181 -15.22 37.95 -5.10
C THR A 181 -13.69 37.91 -4.93
N SER A 182 -13.14 36.75 -4.65
CA SER A 182 -11.71 36.58 -4.31
C SER A 182 -11.04 35.48 -5.16
N PRO A 183 -10.52 35.79 -6.36
CA PRO A 183 -9.84 34.81 -7.21
C PRO A 183 -8.66 34.09 -6.55
N GLY A 184 -8.00 34.73 -5.56
CA GLY A 184 -6.90 34.15 -4.81
C GLY A 184 -7.31 32.90 -3.98
N SER A 185 -8.55 32.79 -3.55
CA SER A 185 -9.05 31.59 -2.87
C SER A 185 -9.02 30.35 -3.80
N PHE A 186 -9.27 30.56 -5.10
CA PHE A 186 -9.18 29.51 -6.11
C PHE A 186 -7.74 29.05 -6.35
N VAL A 187 -6.74 29.91 -6.15
CA VAL A 187 -5.32 29.53 -6.18
C VAL A 187 -5.05 28.47 -5.10
N ILE A 188 -5.44 28.77 -3.85
CA ILE A 188 -5.21 27.87 -2.70
C ILE A 188 -5.95 26.56 -2.86
N VAL A 189 -7.25 26.61 -3.20
CA VAL A 189 -8.06 25.40 -3.44
C VAL A 189 -7.51 24.61 -4.65
N GLY A 190 -7.00 25.31 -5.67
CA GLY A 190 -6.36 24.71 -6.83
C GLY A 190 -5.07 23.97 -6.48
N MET A 191 -4.23 24.55 -5.61
CA MET A 191 -3.03 23.87 -5.07
C MET A 191 -3.40 22.53 -4.43
N ALA A 192 -4.41 22.54 -3.55
CA ALA A 192 -4.88 21.34 -2.87
C ALA A 192 -5.47 20.31 -3.85
N GLY A 193 -6.43 20.73 -4.67
CA GLY A 193 -7.15 19.84 -5.58
C GLY A 193 -6.24 19.16 -6.60
N PHE A 194 -5.28 19.89 -7.17
CA PHE A 194 -4.35 19.33 -8.14
C PHE A 194 -3.42 18.28 -7.52
N PHE A 195 -2.86 18.58 -6.34
CA PHE A 195 -1.97 17.61 -5.69
C PHE A 195 -2.75 16.37 -5.22
N ALA A 196 -3.97 16.55 -4.71
CA ALA A 196 -4.85 15.43 -4.38
C ALA A 196 -5.15 14.54 -5.60
N ALA A 197 -5.37 15.16 -6.79
CA ALA A 197 -5.57 14.45 -8.05
C ALA A 197 -4.32 13.68 -8.52
N ALA A 198 -3.13 14.30 -8.37
CA ALA A 198 -1.88 13.74 -8.87
C ALA A 198 -1.30 12.66 -7.95
N SER A 199 -1.53 12.74 -6.64
CA SER A 199 -0.89 11.88 -5.63
C SER A 199 -1.83 10.87 -4.97
N ASN A 200 -3.14 10.97 -5.18
CA ASN A 200 -4.17 10.20 -4.47
C ASN A 200 -4.15 10.39 -2.94
N THR A 201 -3.83 11.61 -2.46
CA THR A 201 -3.72 11.94 -1.03
C THR A 201 -4.64 13.10 -0.65
N PRO A 202 -5.98 12.94 -0.68
CA PRO A 202 -6.90 14.06 -0.46
C PRO A 202 -6.81 14.65 0.95
N ILE A 203 -6.72 13.82 1.99
CA ILE A 203 -6.78 14.26 3.39
C ILE A 203 -5.50 15.01 3.79
N SER A 204 -4.34 14.39 3.58
CA SER A 204 -3.04 15.03 3.88
C SER A 204 -2.85 16.33 3.09
N THR A 205 -3.34 16.38 1.86
CA THR A 205 -3.20 17.55 1.00
C THR A 205 -4.00 18.74 1.53
N ILE A 206 -5.24 18.54 1.98
CA ILE A 206 -6.06 19.60 2.53
C ILE A 206 -5.41 20.20 3.78
N ILE A 207 -4.96 19.36 4.72
CA ILE A 207 -4.31 19.80 5.96
C ILE A 207 -3.04 20.58 5.63
N PHE A 208 -2.22 20.01 4.77
CA PHE A 208 -0.93 20.55 4.40
C PHE A 208 -1.05 21.93 3.70
N ILE A 209 -1.95 22.08 2.71
CA ILE A 209 -2.14 23.36 2.03
C ILE A 209 -2.76 24.40 2.96
N SER A 210 -3.69 24.01 3.84
CA SER A 210 -4.25 24.92 4.83
C SER A 210 -3.17 25.48 5.77
N GLU A 211 -2.21 24.63 6.19
CA GLU A 211 -1.09 25.02 7.03
C GLU A 211 -0.12 25.93 6.29
N MET A 212 0.26 25.56 5.04
CA MET A 212 1.18 26.36 4.23
C MET A 212 0.68 27.76 3.91
N THR A 213 -0.64 27.94 3.84
CA THR A 213 -1.28 29.22 3.45
C THR A 213 -1.98 29.92 4.62
N ASN A 214 -1.98 29.29 5.81
CA ASN A 214 -2.74 29.76 6.99
C ASN A 214 -4.22 30.07 6.66
N SER A 215 -4.85 29.24 5.79
CA SER A 215 -6.17 29.52 5.22
C SER A 215 -7.20 28.43 5.57
N TYR A 216 -7.45 28.21 6.86
CA TYR A 216 -8.38 27.20 7.36
C TYR A 216 -9.85 27.46 6.98
N HIS A 217 -10.23 28.71 6.68
CA HIS A 217 -11.59 29.04 6.22
C HIS A 217 -11.92 28.48 4.84
N LEU A 218 -10.92 28.00 4.07
CA LEU A 218 -11.10 27.34 2.78
C LEU A 218 -11.16 25.82 2.88
N LEU A 219 -11.22 25.25 4.09
CA LEU A 219 -11.32 23.79 4.27
C LEU A 219 -12.52 23.18 3.54
N LEU A 220 -13.69 23.82 3.61
CA LEU A 220 -14.92 23.29 2.99
C LEU A 220 -14.82 23.19 1.47
N PRO A 221 -14.48 24.26 0.72
CA PRO A 221 -14.29 24.15 -0.73
C PRO A 221 -13.10 23.24 -1.09
N SER A 222 -12.02 23.22 -0.31
CA SER A 222 -10.89 22.33 -0.53
C SER A 222 -11.28 20.87 -0.37
N LEU A 223 -12.08 20.53 0.65
CA LEU A 223 -12.57 19.16 0.87
C LEU A 223 -13.40 18.68 -0.35
N MET A 224 -14.31 19.52 -0.83
CA MET A 224 -15.12 19.19 -2.01
C MET A 224 -14.27 18.98 -3.26
N VAL A 225 -13.38 19.93 -3.57
CA VAL A 225 -12.53 19.85 -4.77
C VAL A 225 -11.55 18.67 -4.68
N CYS A 226 -10.87 18.48 -3.57
CA CYS A 226 -9.93 17.36 -3.38
C CYS A 226 -10.62 16.00 -3.48
N SER A 227 -11.82 15.85 -2.89
CA SER A 227 -12.60 14.61 -2.96
C SER A 227 -13.01 14.29 -4.39
N ILE A 228 -13.53 15.28 -5.14
CA ILE A 228 -13.90 15.11 -6.54
C ILE A 228 -12.67 14.78 -7.40
N CYS A 229 -11.58 15.52 -7.21
CA CYS A 229 -10.33 15.29 -7.91
C CYS A 229 -9.78 13.88 -7.65
N TYR A 230 -9.77 13.42 -6.41
CA TYR A 230 -9.37 12.08 -6.03
C TYR A 230 -10.25 11.02 -6.71
N LEU A 231 -11.59 11.13 -6.60
CA LEU A 231 -12.53 10.16 -7.16
C LEU A 231 -12.37 10.01 -8.68
N LEU A 232 -12.18 11.12 -9.39
CA LEU A 232 -12.05 11.11 -10.84
C LEU A 232 -10.65 10.71 -11.33
N CYS A 233 -9.60 10.95 -10.52
CA CYS A 233 -8.21 10.63 -10.85
C CYS A 233 -7.70 9.33 -10.25
N LYS A 234 -8.47 8.57 -9.46
CA LYS A 234 -8.04 7.37 -8.71
C LYS A 234 -7.22 6.36 -9.54
N ARG A 235 -7.45 6.31 -10.86
CA ARG A 235 -6.73 5.39 -11.78
C ARG A 235 -5.35 5.90 -12.20
N TRP A 236 -5.08 7.19 -12.05
CA TRP A 236 -3.84 7.85 -12.44
C TRP A 236 -3.12 8.37 -11.21
N THR A 237 -1.80 8.20 -11.15
CA THR A 237 -0.98 8.71 -10.07
C THR A 237 0.41 9.06 -10.59
N ILE A 238 1.02 10.07 -10.00
CA ILE A 238 2.42 10.42 -10.24
C ILE A 238 3.38 9.45 -9.51
N PHE A 239 2.86 8.64 -8.58
CA PHE A 239 3.61 7.65 -7.81
C PHE A 239 3.27 6.24 -8.29
N GLU A 240 3.98 5.76 -9.32
CA GLU A 240 3.73 4.47 -9.97
C GLU A 240 3.74 3.28 -9.00
N ASN A 241 4.56 3.35 -7.96
CA ASN A 241 4.74 2.28 -6.98
C ASN A 241 3.69 2.26 -5.85
N GLN A 242 2.67 3.13 -5.90
CA GLN A 242 1.55 3.03 -4.97
C GLN A 242 0.85 1.68 -5.11
N VAL A 243 0.71 0.96 -4.01
CA VAL A 243 -0.13 -0.25 -3.93
C VAL A 243 -1.60 0.14 -3.73
N LYS A 244 -2.53 -0.76 -4.05
CA LYS A 244 -3.96 -0.43 -3.99
C LYS A 244 -4.40 -0.14 -2.55
N SER A 245 -4.03 -1.02 -1.61
CA SER A 245 -4.40 -0.93 -0.20
C SER A 245 -3.30 -1.51 0.70
N ARG A 246 -3.44 -1.40 2.01
CA ARG A 246 -2.54 -1.98 3.00
C ARG A 246 -2.42 -3.50 2.87
N ILE A 247 -3.53 -4.17 2.53
CA ILE A 247 -3.57 -5.63 2.31
C ILE A 247 -2.68 -6.07 1.13
N ASP A 248 -2.53 -5.20 0.13
CA ASP A 248 -1.68 -5.48 -1.04
C ASP A 248 -0.20 -5.16 -0.80
N SER A 249 0.13 -4.58 0.35
CA SER A 249 1.51 -4.24 0.72
C SER A 249 2.31 -5.50 1.10
N PRO A 250 3.45 -5.75 0.46
CA PRO A 250 4.31 -6.88 0.83
C PRO A 250 4.80 -6.84 2.29
N VAL A 251 4.88 -5.64 2.88
CA VAL A 251 5.33 -5.43 4.27
C VAL A 251 4.32 -6.00 5.26
N HIS A 252 3.02 -5.90 4.96
CA HIS A 252 1.94 -6.32 5.85
C HIS A 252 1.39 -7.72 5.54
N ALA A 253 1.93 -8.39 4.51
CA ALA A 253 1.43 -9.71 4.10
C ALA A 253 1.43 -10.74 5.25
N GLY A 254 2.40 -10.68 6.17
CA GLY A 254 2.49 -11.55 7.35
C GLY A 254 1.44 -11.24 8.41
N GLU A 255 1.15 -9.97 8.68
CA GLU A 255 0.17 -9.53 9.68
C GLU A 255 -1.25 -9.93 9.26
N PHE A 256 -1.62 -9.63 8.03
CA PHE A 256 -2.93 -10.02 7.49
C PHE A 256 -3.11 -11.53 7.41
N MET A 257 -2.02 -12.28 7.15
CA MET A 257 -2.09 -13.73 7.19
C MET A 257 -2.45 -14.23 8.58
N MET A 258 -1.84 -13.68 9.63
CA MET A 258 -2.16 -14.04 11.02
C MET A 258 -3.60 -13.70 11.38
N ASP A 259 -4.03 -12.47 11.10
CA ASP A 259 -5.39 -12.00 11.42
C ASP A 259 -6.46 -12.87 10.74
N ILE A 260 -6.31 -13.14 9.45
CA ILE A 260 -7.26 -13.97 8.69
C ILE A 260 -7.26 -15.41 9.22
N LEU A 261 -6.08 -15.99 9.46
CA LEU A 261 -5.99 -17.36 9.95
C LEU A 261 -6.56 -17.53 11.36
N GLN A 262 -6.57 -16.48 12.19
CA GLN A 262 -7.25 -16.48 13.50
C GLN A 262 -8.77 -16.56 13.38
N THR A 263 -9.35 -16.06 12.30
CA THR A 263 -10.81 -16.12 12.09
C THR A 263 -11.28 -17.44 11.49
N ILE A 264 -10.35 -18.24 10.93
CA ILE A 264 -10.66 -19.49 10.24
C ILE A 264 -10.32 -20.67 11.13
N LYS A 265 -11.28 -21.58 11.33
CA LYS A 265 -11.12 -22.80 12.14
C LYS A 265 -10.70 -24.00 11.29
N VAL A 266 -10.10 -25.00 11.93
CA VAL A 266 -9.71 -26.27 11.30
C VAL A 266 -10.93 -26.96 10.65
N GLU A 267 -12.12 -26.86 11.23
CA GLU A 267 -13.35 -27.40 10.66
C GLU A 267 -13.66 -26.88 9.25
N ASN A 268 -13.27 -25.63 8.93
CA ASN A 268 -13.45 -25.07 7.60
C ASN A 268 -12.59 -25.80 6.54
N LEU A 269 -11.51 -26.45 6.98
CA LEU A 269 -10.63 -27.26 6.15
C LEU A 269 -10.96 -28.76 6.17
N ARG A 270 -12.10 -29.19 6.69
CA ARG A 270 -12.46 -30.62 6.85
C ARG A 270 -12.29 -31.44 5.57
N LYS A 271 -12.56 -30.85 4.39
CA LYS A 271 -12.36 -31.50 3.10
C LYS A 271 -10.88 -31.68 2.70
N ARG A 272 -9.96 -30.94 3.33
CA ARG A 272 -8.52 -31.00 3.10
C ARG A 272 -7.77 -31.84 4.13
N ILE A 273 -8.42 -32.20 5.25
CA ILE A 273 -7.87 -33.12 6.23
C ILE A 273 -7.71 -34.49 5.55
N LYS A 274 -6.47 -34.97 5.52
CA LYS A 274 -6.16 -36.24 4.86
C LYS A 274 -6.34 -37.39 5.81
N LYS A 275 -7.21 -38.33 5.44
CA LYS A 275 -7.28 -39.63 6.09
C LYS A 275 -6.00 -40.38 5.77
N VAL A 276 -5.31 -40.88 6.78
CA VAL A 276 -4.04 -41.59 6.70
C VAL A 276 -4.17 -42.98 7.31
N LYS A 277 -3.29 -43.88 6.87
CA LYS A 277 -3.22 -45.22 7.49
C LYS A 277 -2.53 -45.06 8.84
N CYS A 278 -3.23 -45.53 9.88
CA CYS A 278 -2.67 -45.66 11.22
C CYS A 278 -1.98 -47.01 11.36
N VAL A 279 -1.02 -47.09 12.26
CA VAL A 279 -0.33 -48.34 12.62
C VAL A 279 -0.54 -48.66 14.09
N ASN A 280 -0.56 -49.95 14.46
CA ASN A 280 -0.71 -50.35 15.84
C ASN A 280 0.60 -50.20 16.61
N GLU A 281 0.56 -49.76 17.88
CA GLU A 281 1.75 -49.55 18.71
C GLU A 281 2.58 -50.82 18.91
N ASP A 282 1.93 -52.00 18.95
CA ASP A 282 2.57 -53.31 19.13
C ASP A 282 3.07 -53.92 17.81
N MET A 283 2.83 -53.27 16.66
CA MET A 283 3.24 -53.78 15.33
C MET A 283 4.77 -53.86 15.25
N ALA A 284 5.30 -55.02 14.83
CA ALA A 284 6.73 -55.17 14.61
C ALA A 284 7.19 -54.37 13.40
N PHE A 285 8.42 -53.86 13.45
CA PHE A 285 9.01 -53.06 12.35
C PHE A 285 9.08 -53.85 11.03
N SER A 286 9.33 -55.17 11.10
CA SER A 286 9.33 -56.06 9.93
C SER A 286 7.96 -56.11 9.21
N GLU A 287 6.86 -56.01 9.92
CA GLU A 287 5.52 -55.92 9.34
C GLU A 287 5.25 -54.55 8.79
N PHE A 288 5.65 -53.49 9.52
CA PHE A 288 5.54 -52.08 9.05
C PHE A 288 6.29 -51.82 7.74
N LYS A 289 7.45 -52.44 7.51
CA LYS A 289 8.21 -52.33 6.23
C LYS A 289 7.33 -52.65 5.03
N LYS A 290 6.43 -53.62 5.11
CA LYS A 290 5.50 -53.97 4.02
C LYS A 290 4.49 -52.86 3.76
N ILE A 291 3.99 -52.23 4.82
CA ILE A 291 3.07 -51.08 4.70
C ILE A 291 3.81 -49.91 4.12
N PHE A 292 5.02 -49.59 4.62
CA PHE A 292 5.84 -48.48 4.18
C PHE A 292 6.19 -48.55 2.69
N SER A 293 6.56 -49.76 2.22
CA SER A 293 6.91 -49.95 0.78
C SER A 293 5.69 -49.80 -0.14
N SER A 294 4.47 -49.94 0.36
CA SER A 294 3.21 -49.86 -0.40
C SER A 294 2.55 -48.47 -0.39
N THR A 295 3.11 -47.51 0.35
CA THR A 295 2.48 -46.20 0.50
C THR A 295 3.48 -45.05 0.28
N LYS A 296 2.97 -43.87 -0.15
CA LYS A 296 3.73 -42.62 -0.23
C LYS A 296 3.51 -41.72 1.00
N GLN A 297 2.96 -42.27 2.07
CA GLN A 297 2.69 -41.54 3.29
C GLN A 297 3.99 -41.25 4.03
N HIS A 298 4.15 -40.01 4.54
CA HIS A 298 5.35 -39.57 5.25
C HIS A 298 5.19 -39.58 6.77
N TYR A 299 3.97 -39.40 7.28
CA TYR A 299 3.66 -39.36 8.71
C TYR A 299 2.70 -40.50 9.04
N PHE A 300 3.04 -41.28 10.04
CA PHE A 300 2.29 -42.49 10.47
C PHE A 300 1.77 -42.27 11.88
N PRO A 301 0.46 -41.99 12.07
CA PRO A 301 -0.14 -42.01 13.40
C PRO A 301 -0.14 -43.42 13.96
N VAL A 302 0.16 -43.54 15.24
CA VAL A 302 0.16 -44.79 16.01
C VAL A 302 -1.08 -44.84 16.90
N ILE A 303 -1.74 -45.96 16.90
CA ILE A 303 -2.94 -46.22 17.73
C ILE A 303 -2.66 -47.35 18.70
N ASN A 304 -3.24 -47.24 19.88
CA ASN A 304 -3.20 -48.32 20.89
C ASN A 304 -4.19 -49.45 20.55
N ARG A 305 -4.23 -50.49 21.38
CA ARG A 305 -5.16 -51.64 21.22
C ARG A 305 -6.63 -51.25 21.29
N LYS A 306 -6.96 -50.11 21.91
CA LYS A 306 -8.34 -49.60 22.00
C LYS A 306 -8.73 -48.74 20.77
N GLY A 307 -7.79 -48.46 19.89
CA GLY A 307 -7.98 -47.62 18.73
C GLY A 307 -7.73 -46.11 18.99
N ASP A 308 -7.28 -45.75 20.20
CA ASP A 308 -6.98 -44.36 20.53
C ASP A 308 -5.60 -43.97 19.99
N PHE A 309 -5.45 -42.71 19.64
CA PHE A 309 -4.19 -42.11 19.15
C PHE A 309 -3.14 -42.11 20.27
N SER A 310 -2.00 -42.73 20.05
CA SER A 310 -0.92 -42.94 21.02
C SER A 310 0.35 -42.18 20.70
N GLY A 311 0.60 -41.92 19.41
CA GLY A 311 1.80 -41.26 18.97
C GLY A 311 1.85 -41.06 17.47
N ILE A 312 2.90 -40.44 16.99
CA ILE A 312 3.18 -40.22 15.55
C ILE A 312 4.66 -40.37 15.28
N PHE A 313 5.01 -40.88 14.11
CA PHE A 313 6.37 -40.87 13.60
C PHE A 313 6.37 -40.52 12.11
N SER A 314 7.50 -40.05 11.62
CA SER A 314 7.72 -39.72 10.21
C SER A 314 8.60 -40.75 9.51
N SER A 315 8.65 -40.66 8.18
CA SER A 315 9.61 -41.45 7.39
C SER A 315 11.07 -41.16 7.74
N ASN A 316 11.38 -40.04 8.38
CA ASN A 316 12.73 -39.72 8.83
C ASN A 316 13.11 -40.48 10.10
N ASP A 317 12.16 -40.65 11.03
CA ASP A 317 12.41 -41.30 12.32
C ASP A 317 12.73 -42.79 12.17
N ILE A 318 12.26 -43.42 11.09
CA ILE A 318 12.56 -44.83 10.79
C ILE A 318 13.88 -45.06 10.10
N ARG A 319 14.59 -44.01 9.65
CA ARG A 319 15.85 -44.12 8.89
C ARG A 319 16.92 -44.91 9.64
N GLU A 320 17.11 -44.64 10.92
CA GLU A 320 18.13 -45.31 11.72
C GLU A 320 17.85 -46.80 11.88
N VAL A 321 16.56 -47.17 12.02
CA VAL A 321 16.13 -48.55 12.18
C VAL A 321 16.18 -49.36 10.87
N ILE A 322 15.88 -48.71 9.72
CA ILE A 322 15.91 -49.38 8.40
C ILE A 322 17.30 -49.92 8.04
N PHE A 323 18.36 -49.22 8.45
CA PHE A 323 19.75 -49.57 8.09
C PHE A 323 20.43 -50.43 9.15
N THR A 324 19.76 -50.73 10.30
CA THR A 324 20.32 -51.54 11.35
C THR A 324 19.86 -53.01 11.15
N THR A 325 20.75 -53.89 10.71
CA THR A 325 20.48 -55.30 10.51
C THR A 325 20.29 -56.01 11.87
N HIS A 326 19.35 -56.99 11.89
CA HIS A 326 19.04 -57.92 13.04
C HIS A 326 18.11 -57.38 14.13
N ILE A 327 17.67 -56.09 14.13
CA ILE A 327 16.74 -55.59 15.14
C ILE A 327 15.28 -55.49 14.66
N GLU A 328 15.02 -55.79 13.38
CA GLU A 328 13.71 -55.56 12.71
C GLU A 328 12.55 -56.31 13.41
N ASN A 329 12.79 -57.42 14.05
CA ASN A 329 11.77 -58.21 14.79
C ASN A 329 11.71 -57.87 16.28
N LEU A 330 12.65 -57.08 16.78
CA LEU A 330 12.73 -56.71 18.20
C LEU A 330 12.12 -55.31 18.44
N VAL A 331 12.09 -54.45 17.43
CA VAL A 331 11.57 -53.08 17.50
C VAL A 331 10.09 -53.07 17.13
N VAL A 332 9.27 -52.48 17.97
CA VAL A 332 7.83 -52.22 17.74
C VAL A 332 7.61 -50.73 17.47
N MET A 333 6.47 -50.39 16.88
CA MET A 333 6.15 -48.98 16.51
C MET A 333 6.15 -48.03 17.71
N LYS A 334 5.84 -48.55 18.89
CA LYS A 334 5.89 -47.84 20.17
C LYS A 334 7.31 -47.30 20.50
N ASP A 335 8.35 -48.02 20.09
CA ASP A 335 9.74 -47.65 20.36
C ASP A 335 10.24 -46.50 19.46
N ILE A 336 9.57 -46.28 18.30
CA ILE A 336 9.92 -45.30 17.29
C ILE A 336 9.06 -44.05 17.41
N MET A 337 7.81 -44.18 17.88
CA MET A 337 6.89 -43.06 17.92
C MET A 337 7.32 -41.97 18.90
N VAL A 338 6.99 -40.73 18.55
CA VAL A 338 7.05 -39.60 19.47
C VAL A 338 5.73 -39.55 20.24
N SER A 339 5.83 -39.61 21.56
CA SER A 339 4.66 -39.65 22.49
C SER A 339 4.30 -38.27 23.05
N ASP A 340 5.17 -37.23 22.84
CA ASP A 340 4.87 -35.82 23.18
C ASP A 340 3.90 -35.28 22.12
N LEU A 341 2.60 -35.55 22.36
CA LEU A 341 1.57 -35.34 21.37
C LEU A 341 1.18 -33.88 21.22
N ILE A 342 1.57 -33.29 20.10
CA ILE A 342 1.01 -32.03 19.65
C ILE A 342 -0.05 -32.34 18.59
N TYR A 343 -1.26 -31.89 18.84
CA TYR A 343 -2.41 -32.08 17.97
C TYR A 343 -3.25 -30.81 17.86
N THR A 344 -4.23 -30.83 17.00
CA THR A 344 -5.25 -29.79 16.86
C THR A 344 -6.65 -30.41 16.88
N THR A 345 -7.64 -29.56 17.13
CA THR A 345 -9.05 -29.92 17.11
C THR A 345 -9.80 -29.11 16.05
N PRO A 346 -10.98 -29.53 15.59
CA PRO A 346 -11.80 -28.80 14.64
C PRO A 346 -12.14 -27.35 15.04
N SER A 347 -12.21 -27.08 16.34
CA SER A 347 -12.57 -25.77 16.91
C SER A 347 -11.39 -24.79 16.96
N GLU A 348 -10.16 -25.26 16.83
CA GLU A 348 -8.95 -24.43 16.91
C GLU A 348 -8.76 -23.60 15.64
N ASP A 349 -8.23 -22.39 15.79
CA ASP A 349 -7.94 -21.50 14.66
C ASP A 349 -6.67 -21.91 13.90
N LEU A 350 -6.62 -21.55 12.60
CA LEU A 350 -5.52 -21.97 11.72
C LEU A 350 -4.20 -21.27 12.04
N ASN A 351 -4.22 -20.08 12.66
CA ASN A 351 -2.99 -19.39 13.07
C ASN A 351 -2.30 -20.17 14.19
N THR A 352 -3.06 -20.59 15.21
CA THR A 352 -2.55 -21.45 16.30
C THR A 352 -1.98 -22.76 15.77
N VAL A 353 -2.66 -23.39 14.81
CA VAL A 353 -2.15 -24.60 14.14
C VAL A 353 -0.84 -24.34 13.40
N LEU A 354 -0.74 -23.23 12.67
CA LEU A 354 0.46 -22.86 11.94
C LEU A 354 1.63 -22.55 12.89
N LEU A 355 1.36 -21.92 14.04
CA LEU A 355 2.35 -21.68 15.09
C LEU A 355 2.87 -23.01 15.66
N LYS A 356 2.00 -23.97 15.99
CA LYS A 356 2.39 -25.32 16.46
C LYS A 356 3.31 -26.02 15.45
N LEU A 357 2.93 -25.99 14.15
CA LEU A 357 3.75 -26.55 13.07
C LEU A 357 5.11 -25.89 12.95
N THR A 358 5.17 -24.55 13.14
CA THR A 358 6.40 -23.77 13.01
C THR A 358 7.34 -23.96 14.20
N GLN A 359 6.81 -23.91 15.43
CA GLN A 359 7.60 -24.05 16.66
C GLN A 359 8.29 -25.41 16.76
N LYS A 360 7.60 -26.47 16.31
CA LYS A 360 8.14 -27.84 16.32
C LYS A 360 8.83 -28.22 15.02
N ASN A 361 8.88 -27.33 14.04
CA ASN A 361 9.46 -27.57 12.71
C ASN A 361 8.93 -28.84 12.04
N ILE A 362 7.63 -29.05 12.08
CA ILE A 362 6.91 -30.17 11.46
C ILE A 362 5.99 -29.68 10.34
N ASP A 363 5.70 -30.58 9.37
CA ASP A 363 4.86 -30.23 8.20
C ASP A 363 3.42 -30.72 8.32
N ALA A 364 3.13 -31.59 9.27
CA ALA A 364 1.79 -32.15 9.48
C ALA A 364 1.47 -32.23 10.96
N LEU A 365 0.18 -32.01 11.30
CA LEU A 365 -0.33 -32.10 12.66
C LEU A 365 -1.54 -33.05 12.69
N PRO A 366 -1.64 -33.96 13.70
CA PRO A 366 -2.83 -34.76 13.92
C PRO A 366 -4.02 -33.89 14.25
N VAL A 367 -5.18 -34.22 13.68
CA VAL A 367 -6.48 -33.60 14.00
C VAL A 367 -7.30 -34.60 14.80
N MET A 368 -7.55 -34.27 16.06
CA MET A 368 -8.39 -35.08 16.97
C MET A 368 -9.82 -34.58 16.91
N GLU A 369 -10.79 -35.47 17.20
CA GLU A 369 -12.21 -35.09 17.15
C GLU A 369 -12.60 -34.14 18.29
N GLU A 370 -12.07 -34.36 19.49
CA GLU A 370 -12.18 -33.48 20.65
C GLU A 370 -10.91 -33.57 21.49
N GLU A 371 -10.70 -32.62 22.40
CA GLU A 371 -9.62 -32.66 23.37
C GLU A 371 -9.78 -33.97 24.24
N ASN A 372 -8.73 -34.79 24.25
CA ASN A 372 -8.67 -36.06 24.98
C ASN A 372 -9.64 -37.17 24.52
N SER A 373 -10.26 -37.04 23.34
CA SER A 373 -11.18 -38.10 22.83
C SER A 373 -10.45 -39.36 22.37
N GLY A 374 -9.15 -39.32 22.17
CA GLY A 374 -8.36 -40.43 21.61
C GLY A 374 -8.62 -40.68 20.11
N GLN A 375 -9.66 -40.10 19.51
CA GLN A 375 -10.09 -40.38 18.15
C GLN A 375 -9.41 -39.44 17.14
N LEU A 376 -8.63 -40.01 16.22
CA LEU A 376 -7.94 -39.30 15.14
C LEU A 376 -8.87 -39.16 13.93
N ILE A 377 -9.11 -37.91 13.48
CA ILE A 377 -9.81 -37.59 12.23
C ILE A 377 -8.87 -37.77 11.03
N GLY A 378 -7.62 -37.31 11.15
CA GLY A 378 -6.62 -37.33 10.07
C GLY A 378 -5.45 -36.41 10.32
N LEU A 379 -4.77 -36.02 9.27
CA LEU A 379 -3.65 -35.06 9.33
C LEU A 379 -3.98 -33.79 8.55
N ILE A 380 -3.60 -32.63 9.10
CA ILE A 380 -3.60 -31.35 8.44
C ILE A 380 -2.16 -30.96 8.12
N TYR A 381 -1.89 -30.50 6.90
CA TYR A 381 -0.56 -30.14 6.45
C TYR A 381 -0.41 -28.62 6.33
N ARG A 382 0.80 -28.11 6.61
CA ARG A 382 1.16 -26.68 6.44
C ARG A 382 0.76 -26.16 5.08
N ARG A 383 1.07 -26.89 4.00
CA ARG A 383 0.72 -26.52 2.62
C ARG A 383 -0.78 -26.38 2.38
N ASP A 384 -1.61 -27.17 3.07
CA ASP A 384 -3.06 -27.16 2.90
C ASP A 384 -3.67 -25.92 3.58
N ILE A 385 -3.08 -25.45 4.70
CA ILE A 385 -3.43 -24.20 5.37
C ILE A 385 -3.07 -23.00 4.46
N ILE A 386 -1.84 -22.95 3.96
CA ILE A 386 -1.36 -21.87 3.09
C ILE A 386 -2.18 -21.80 1.79
N SER A 387 -2.47 -22.96 1.19
CA SER A 387 -3.30 -23.01 -0.03
C SER A 387 -4.73 -22.53 0.24
N TYR A 388 -5.32 -22.89 1.40
CA TYR A 388 -6.66 -22.40 1.77
C TYR A 388 -6.68 -20.88 1.98
N TYR A 389 -5.67 -20.36 2.66
CA TYR A 389 -5.49 -18.92 2.83
C TYR A 389 -5.44 -18.19 1.49
N ASN A 390 -4.61 -18.67 0.54
CA ASN A 390 -4.49 -18.05 -0.78
C ASN A 390 -5.82 -18.06 -1.55
N ASP A 391 -6.58 -19.17 -1.47
CA ASP A 391 -7.89 -19.26 -2.10
C ASP A 391 -8.92 -18.34 -1.44
N HIS A 392 -8.82 -18.15 -0.12
CA HIS A 392 -9.70 -17.27 0.64
C HIS A 392 -9.45 -15.79 0.30
N ILE A 393 -8.16 -15.37 0.25
CA ILE A 393 -7.77 -14.02 -0.18
C ILE A 393 -8.23 -13.73 -1.62
N LYS A 394 -8.08 -14.71 -2.52
CA LYS A 394 -8.54 -14.54 -3.89
C LYS A 394 -10.04 -14.26 -3.97
N LYS A 395 -10.84 -14.97 -3.19
CA LYS A 395 -12.29 -14.75 -3.13
C LYS A 395 -12.67 -13.37 -2.59
N ILE A 396 -11.96 -12.87 -1.58
CA ILE A 396 -12.17 -11.51 -1.04
C ILE A 396 -11.87 -10.47 -2.12
N LYS A 397 -10.73 -10.63 -2.82
CA LYS A 397 -10.34 -9.69 -3.90
C LYS A 397 -11.25 -9.72 -5.12
N ASP A 398 -11.88 -10.84 -5.42
CA ASP A 398 -12.84 -10.98 -6.53
C ASP A 398 -14.23 -10.38 -6.20
N GLN A 399 -14.50 -10.07 -4.92
CA GLN A 399 -15.75 -9.46 -4.44
C GLN A 399 -15.66 -7.92 -4.27
N GLU A 400 -14.45 -7.34 -4.28
CA GLU A 400 -14.16 -5.90 -4.31
C GLU A 400 -13.96 -5.37 -5.75
#